data_546ac28742ccd6c13aa848e6e98a441d
#
_entry.id   546ac28742ccd6c13aa848e6e98a441d
#
_cell.length_a   1.000
_cell.length_b   1.000
_cell.length_c   1.000
_cell.angle_alpha   90.00
_cell.angle_beta   90.00
_cell.angle_gamma   90.00
#
_symmetry.space_group_name_H-M   'P 1'
#
loop_
_entity.id
_entity.type
_entity.pdbx_description
1 polymer ?
#
loop_
_entity_poly.entity_id
_entity_poly.type
_entity_poly.pdbx_seq_one_letter_code
_entity_poly.pdbx_strand_id
1 'polypeptide(L)'
;MIAVENLSIEFGTRPLFSGANFVVNSKDKIALVGKNGVGKSTLLKILSGVQEPTTGAVNITGGETVGYLPQVMKLQDETTVRDEAKKAFFAMESFIAPERWDGEIEKTLVGMGFDRTDLDRPTAEFSGGWRMRIELAKLLLMKPDV
;
A
#
# COMPACT_ATOMS: atom_id res chain seq x y z
N MET A 1 5.49 14.45 -5.89
CA MET A 1 6.91 14.12 -6.19
C MET A 1 7.57 13.58 -4.93
N ILE A 2 8.25 12.44 -5.02
CA ILE A 2 9.02 11.88 -3.89
C ILE A 2 10.50 12.12 -4.17
N ALA A 3 11.18 12.86 -3.29
CA ALA A 3 12.61 13.07 -3.36
C ALA A 3 13.32 12.26 -2.25
N VAL A 4 14.30 11.49 -2.64
CA VAL A 4 15.12 10.67 -1.74
C VAL A 4 16.52 11.25 -1.68
N GLU A 5 16.99 11.58 -0.47
CA GLU A 5 18.25 12.27 -0.25
C GLU A 5 19.13 11.48 0.71
N ASN A 6 20.28 11.08 0.20
CA ASN A 6 21.34 10.40 0.96
C ASN A 6 20.85 9.23 1.82
N LEU A 7 19.88 8.47 1.28
CA LEU A 7 19.19 7.41 1.99
C LEU A 7 20.11 6.20 2.22
N SER A 8 20.23 5.77 3.47
CA SER A 8 20.99 4.58 3.83
C SER A 8 20.20 3.70 4.80
N ILE A 9 20.38 2.38 4.67
CA ILE A 9 19.84 1.38 5.57
C ILE A 9 20.94 0.40 5.98
N GLU A 10 21.03 0.21 7.28
CA GLU A 10 21.93 -0.76 7.91
C GLU A 10 21.16 -1.69 8.83
N PHE A 11 21.51 -2.98 8.79
CA PHE A 11 21.06 -3.96 9.77
C PHE A 11 22.26 -4.45 10.58
N GLY A 12 22.35 -3.97 11.82
CA GLY A 12 23.54 -4.17 12.65
C GLY A 12 24.76 -3.48 12.02
N THR A 13 25.80 -4.26 11.68
CA THR A 13 27.03 -3.77 11.06
C THR A 13 27.05 -3.88 9.54
N ARG A 14 25.96 -4.38 8.93
CA ARG A 14 25.91 -4.64 7.48
C ARG A 14 24.99 -3.64 6.78
N PRO A 15 25.54 -2.77 5.91
CA PRO A 15 24.71 -1.90 5.09
C PRO A 15 24.00 -2.74 4.01
N LEU A 16 22.70 -2.49 3.83
CA LEU A 16 21.95 -3.00 2.68
C LEU A 16 22.19 -2.12 1.45
N PHE A 17 22.13 -0.83 1.65
CA PHE A 17 22.52 0.20 0.67
C PHE A 17 22.84 1.50 1.39
N SER A 18 23.62 2.36 0.75
CA SER A 18 24.05 3.64 1.31
C SER A 18 24.08 4.74 0.28
N GLY A 19 23.74 5.96 0.71
CA GLY A 19 23.84 7.17 -0.09
C GLY A 19 22.94 7.21 -1.32
N ALA A 20 21.78 6.56 -1.29
CA ALA A 20 20.86 6.56 -2.42
C ALA A 20 20.22 7.95 -2.59
N ASN A 21 20.27 8.46 -3.81
CA ASN A 21 19.68 9.73 -4.21
C ASN A 21 18.89 9.53 -5.50
N PHE A 22 17.61 9.83 -5.48
CA PHE A 22 16.75 9.80 -6.67
C PHE A 22 15.45 10.57 -6.45
N VAL A 23 14.74 10.83 -7.53
CA VAL A 23 13.43 11.50 -7.51
C VAL A 23 12.44 10.67 -8.29
N VAL A 24 11.23 10.55 -7.75
CA VAL A 24 10.06 9.98 -8.41
C VAL A 24 9.10 11.12 -8.73
N ASN A 25 8.87 11.38 -10.01
CA ASN A 25 7.97 12.43 -10.45
C ASN A 25 6.53 11.90 -10.59
N SER A 26 5.57 12.82 -10.64
CA SER A 26 4.17 12.48 -10.96
C SER A 26 4.10 11.72 -12.28
N LYS A 27 3.35 10.62 -12.29
CA LYS A 27 3.14 9.70 -13.42
C LYS A 27 4.35 8.83 -13.81
N ASP A 28 5.48 8.89 -13.10
CA ASP A 28 6.56 7.94 -13.31
C ASP A 28 6.09 6.52 -12.99
N LYS A 29 6.55 5.57 -13.81
CA LYS A 29 6.36 4.14 -13.58
C LYS A 29 7.73 3.51 -13.42
N ILE A 30 8.11 3.21 -12.19
CA ILE A 30 9.45 2.75 -11.84
C ILE A 30 9.41 1.29 -11.43
N ALA A 31 10.29 0.47 -12.01
CA ALA A 31 10.52 -0.90 -11.59
C ALA A 31 11.81 -1.00 -10.76
N LEU A 32 11.67 -1.52 -9.54
CA LEU A 32 12.80 -1.79 -8.66
C LEU A 32 13.31 -3.22 -8.87
N VAL A 33 14.48 -3.38 -9.46
CA VAL A 33 15.07 -4.67 -9.86
C VAL A 33 16.31 -4.98 -9.02
N GLY A 34 16.54 -6.25 -8.74
CA GLY A 34 17.71 -6.71 -8.01
C GLY A 34 17.51 -8.10 -7.41
N LYS A 35 18.61 -8.71 -6.93
CA LYS A 35 18.57 -10.03 -6.27
C LYS A 35 17.72 -9.99 -4.99
N ASN A 36 17.27 -11.16 -4.54
CA ASN A 36 16.60 -11.25 -3.24
C ASN A 36 17.55 -10.87 -2.10
N GLY A 37 17.01 -10.14 -1.10
CA GLY A 37 17.79 -9.72 0.05
C GLY A 37 18.60 -8.43 -0.12
N VAL A 38 18.57 -7.76 -1.30
CA VAL A 38 19.30 -6.50 -1.52
C VAL A 38 18.60 -5.25 -0.97
N GLY A 39 17.44 -5.40 -0.31
CA GLY A 39 16.74 -4.28 0.33
C GLY A 39 15.58 -3.67 -0.47
N LYS A 40 15.11 -4.30 -1.57
CA LYS A 40 13.98 -3.77 -2.36
C LYS A 40 12.74 -3.50 -1.52
N SER A 41 12.27 -4.50 -0.77
CA SER A 41 11.08 -4.36 0.08
C SER A 41 11.30 -3.38 1.23
N THR A 42 12.54 -3.26 1.72
CA THR A 42 12.92 -2.29 2.74
C THR A 42 12.84 -0.87 2.18
N LEU A 43 13.35 -0.64 0.98
CA LEU A 43 13.24 0.65 0.31
C LEU A 43 11.77 1.06 0.11
N LEU A 44 10.92 0.15 -0.36
CA LEU A 44 9.48 0.43 -0.52
C LEU A 44 8.80 0.77 0.82
N LYS A 45 9.14 0.09 1.90
CA LYS A 45 8.63 0.41 3.25
C LYS A 45 9.07 1.79 3.72
N ILE A 46 10.29 2.20 3.40
CA ILE A 46 10.79 3.53 3.75
C ILE A 46 10.08 4.60 2.93
N LEU A 47 9.94 4.40 1.62
CA LEU A 47 9.22 5.33 0.73
C LEU A 47 7.76 5.53 1.15
N SER A 48 7.13 4.49 1.72
CA SER A 48 5.76 4.53 2.22
C SER A 48 5.63 4.98 3.69
N GLY A 49 6.73 5.31 4.36
CA GLY A 49 6.72 5.73 5.76
C GLY A 49 6.47 4.60 6.77
N VAL A 50 6.43 3.33 6.32
CA VAL A 50 6.23 2.16 7.21
C VAL A 50 7.49 1.86 8.03
N GLN A 51 8.65 2.29 7.55
CA GLN A 51 9.95 2.07 8.19
C GLN A 51 10.81 3.32 8.05
N GLU A 52 11.51 3.68 9.13
CA GLU A 52 12.49 4.76 9.12
C GLU A 52 13.82 4.32 8.49
N PRO A 53 14.51 5.20 7.76
CA PRO A 53 15.86 4.94 7.29
C PRO A 53 16.88 5.04 8.44
N THR A 54 18.08 4.48 8.26
CA THR A 54 19.20 4.68 9.20
C THR A 54 19.73 6.10 9.09
N THR A 55 19.90 6.59 7.86
CA THR A 55 20.28 7.98 7.57
C THR A 55 19.62 8.45 6.28
N GLY A 56 19.60 9.77 6.06
CA GLY A 56 18.95 10.39 4.91
C GLY A 56 17.48 10.69 5.12
N ALA A 57 16.82 11.15 4.10
CA ALA A 57 15.42 11.55 4.18
C ALA A 57 14.63 11.19 2.91
N VAL A 58 13.33 11.01 3.11
CA VAL A 58 12.33 10.90 2.04
C VAL A 58 11.40 12.11 2.16
N ASN A 59 11.42 12.96 1.18
CA ASN A 59 10.61 14.18 1.13
C ASN A 59 9.48 14.00 0.12
N ILE A 60 8.23 14.02 0.61
CA ILE A 60 7.03 13.95 -0.22
C ILE A 60 6.51 15.37 -0.39
N THR A 61 6.55 15.89 -1.62
CA THR A 61 6.20 17.28 -1.90
C THR A 61 4.68 17.43 -2.07
N GLY A 62 4.12 18.51 -1.53
CA GLY A 62 2.74 18.91 -1.80
C GLY A 62 1.67 18.15 -1.01
N GLY A 63 2.06 17.37 0.01
CA GLY A 63 1.09 16.59 0.79
C GLY A 63 0.51 15.40 0.02
N GLU A 64 1.21 14.94 -1.03
CA GLU A 64 0.81 13.74 -1.79
C GLU A 64 0.74 12.51 -0.86
N THR A 65 -0.24 11.68 -1.09
CA THR A 65 -0.48 10.45 -0.33
C THR A 65 0.19 9.26 -1.01
N VAL A 66 0.81 8.38 -0.20
CA VAL A 66 1.48 7.17 -0.70
C VAL A 66 0.72 5.94 -0.26
N GLY A 67 0.32 5.12 -1.23
CA GLY A 67 -0.27 3.80 -1.00
C GLY A 67 0.80 2.71 -1.01
N TYR A 68 0.73 1.79 -0.05
CA TYR A 68 1.66 0.66 0.03
C TYR A 68 0.92 -0.67 0.07
N LEU A 69 1.19 -1.54 -0.91
CA LEU A 69 0.69 -2.90 -0.91
C LEU A 69 1.74 -3.84 -0.30
N PRO A 70 1.53 -4.36 0.92
CA PRO A 70 2.49 -5.27 1.54
C PRO A 70 2.52 -6.63 0.84
N GLN A 71 3.69 -7.27 0.80
CA GLN A 71 3.84 -8.62 0.28
C GLN A 71 3.16 -9.68 1.17
N VAL A 72 3.12 -9.43 2.47
CA VAL A 72 2.46 -10.30 3.46
C VAL A 72 1.25 -9.56 4.00
N MET A 73 0.07 -10.19 3.85
CA MET A 73 -1.19 -9.61 4.25
C MET A 73 -1.49 -9.81 5.71
N LYS A 74 -2.10 -8.78 6.32
CA LYS A 74 -2.59 -8.79 7.70
C LYS A 74 -4.10 -8.53 7.70
N LEU A 75 -4.88 -9.34 6.96
CA LEU A 75 -6.33 -9.27 7.04
C LEU A 75 -6.82 -9.93 8.33
N GLN A 76 -7.88 -9.39 8.91
CA GLN A 76 -8.58 -10.02 10.03
C GLN A 76 -9.50 -11.11 9.46
N ASP A 77 -9.28 -12.34 9.88
CA ASP A 77 -9.98 -13.51 9.34
C ASP A 77 -11.50 -13.51 9.61
N GLU A 78 -11.92 -12.86 10.68
CA GLU A 78 -13.34 -12.82 11.11
C GLU A 78 -14.16 -11.69 10.47
N THR A 79 -13.51 -10.75 9.76
CA THR A 79 -14.23 -9.66 9.09
C THR A 79 -14.74 -10.08 7.72
N THR A 80 -15.86 -9.50 7.29
CA THR A 80 -16.36 -9.70 5.93
C THR A 80 -15.47 -8.94 4.92
N VAL A 81 -15.53 -9.37 3.65
CA VAL A 81 -14.82 -8.68 2.56
C VAL A 81 -15.21 -7.21 2.50
N ARG A 82 -16.49 -6.90 2.68
CA ARG A 82 -17.04 -5.54 2.71
C ARG A 82 -16.46 -4.72 3.85
N ASP A 83 -16.50 -5.26 5.07
CA ASP A 83 -16.01 -4.54 6.27
C ASP A 83 -14.50 -4.34 6.23
N GLU A 84 -13.77 -5.31 5.68
CA GLU A 84 -12.33 -5.16 5.49
C GLU A 84 -12.01 -4.04 4.48
N ALA A 85 -12.73 -3.99 3.35
CA ALA A 85 -12.57 -2.91 2.36
C ALA A 85 -12.97 -1.54 2.93
N LYS A 86 -13.96 -1.48 3.82
CA LYS A 86 -14.43 -0.25 4.48
C LYS A 86 -13.35 0.43 5.32
N LYS A 87 -12.39 -0.34 5.84
CA LYS A 87 -11.25 0.21 6.61
C LYS A 87 -10.42 1.23 5.81
N ALA A 88 -10.44 1.17 4.48
CA ALA A 88 -9.78 2.14 3.63
C ALA A 88 -10.25 3.59 3.88
N PHE A 89 -11.52 3.77 4.17
CA PHE A 89 -12.10 5.11 4.39
C PHE A 89 -11.77 5.70 5.77
N PHE A 90 -11.42 4.85 6.73
CA PHE A 90 -10.99 5.29 8.06
C PHE A 90 -9.48 5.54 8.13
N ALA A 91 -8.70 4.92 7.24
CA ALA A 91 -7.24 5.06 7.22
C ALA A 91 -6.78 6.40 6.65
N MET A 92 -7.62 7.06 5.86
CA MET A 92 -7.37 8.38 5.29
C MET A 92 -8.64 9.22 5.49
N GLU A 93 -8.48 10.54 5.60
CA GLU A 93 -9.62 11.46 5.54
C GLU A 93 -10.28 11.32 4.16
N SER A 94 -11.29 10.46 4.09
CA SER A 94 -11.98 10.17 2.82
C SER A 94 -12.80 11.38 2.39
N PHE A 95 -12.60 11.84 1.14
CA PHE A 95 -13.45 12.86 0.52
C PHE A 95 -14.82 12.30 0.08
N ILE A 96 -15.05 11.00 0.27
CA ILE A 96 -16.31 10.32 -0.10
C ILE A 96 -17.23 10.34 1.11
N ALA A 97 -18.44 10.87 0.93
CA ALA A 97 -19.44 10.89 1.99
C ALA A 97 -19.82 9.45 2.40
N PRO A 98 -20.03 9.19 3.72
CA PRO A 98 -20.28 7.84 4.24
C PRO A 98 -21.43 7.10 3.57
N GLU A 99 -22.45 7.81 3.12
CA GLU A 99 -23.62 7.25 2.42
C GLU A 99 -23.25 6.61 1.07
N ARG A 100 -22.11 6.95 0.51
CA ARG A 100 -21.62 6.44 -0.77
C ARG A 100 -20.60 5.32 -0.65
N TRP A 101 -20.11 5.03 0.56
CA TRP A 101 -19.05 4.04 0.77
C TRP A 101 -19.43 2.65 0.27
N ASP A 102 -20.62 2.16 0.61
CA ASP A 102 -21.05 0.82 0.21
C ASP A 102 -21.11 0.66 -1.31
N GLY A 103 -21.56 1.66 -2.02
CA GLY A 103 -21.58 1.67 -3.50
C GLY A 103 -20.17 1.67 -4.11
N GLU A 104 -19.25 2.45 -3.56
CA GLU A 104 -17.85 2.50 -4.03
C GLU A 104 -17.13 1.18 -3.70
N ILE A 105 -17.35 0.60 -2.53
CA ILE A 105 -16.81 -0.71 -2.12
C ILE A 105 -17.31 -1.79 -3.09
N GLU A 106 -18.61 -1.89 -3.29
CA GLU A 106 -19.20 -2.89 -4.19
C GLU A 106 -18.64 -2.74 -5.61
N LYS A 107 -18.65 -1.54 -6.16
CA LYS A 107 -18.11 -1.25 -7.49
C LYS A 107 -16.65 -1.67 -7.62
N THR A 108 -15.83 -1.36 -6.62
CA THR A 108 -14.39 -1.67 -6.63
C THR A 108 -14.15 -3.18 -6.52
N LEU A 109 -14.81 -3.85 -5.57
CA LEU A 109 -14.64 -5.29 -5.36
C LEU A 109 -15.17 -6.12 -6.55
N VAL A 110 -16.32 -5.76 -7.11
CA VAL A 110 -16.84 -6.39 -8.33
C VAL A 110 -15.88 -6.17 -9.50
N GLY A 111 -15.29 -4.98 -9.63
CA GLY A 111 -14.23 -4.71 -10.59
C GLY A 111 -12.96 -5.54 -10.39
N MET A 112 -12.71 -6.03 -9.18
CA MET A 112 -11.63 -6.95 -8.84
C MET A 112 -12.00 -8.43 -9.04
N GLY A 113 -13.23 -8.73 -9.48
CA GLY A 113 -13.71 -10.07 -9.81
C GLY A 113 -14.48 -10.77 -8.70
N PHE A 114 -14.85 -10.09 -7.61
CA PHE A 114 -15.75 -10.63 -6.58
C PHE A 114 -17.20 -10.64 -7.08
N ASP A 115 -17.94 -11.67 -6.71
CA ASP A 115 -19.39 -11.65 -6.85
C ASP A 115 -20.01 -10.83 -5.71
N ARG A 116 -21.20 -10.28 -5.94
CA ARG A 116 -21.90 -9.52 -4.89
C ARG A 116 -22.17 -10.33 -3.63
N THR A 117 -22.41 -11.62 -3.78
CA THR A 117 -22.61 -12.55 -2.68
C THR A 117 -21.35 -12.82 -1.86
N ASP A 118 -20.16 -12.57 -2.42
CA ASP A 118 -18.89 -12.74 -1.72
C ASP A 118 -18.61 -11.61 -0.73
N LEU A 119 -19.22 -10.44 -0.91
CA LEU A 119 -18.90 -9.26 -0.13
C LEU A 119 -19.21 -9.41 1.36
N ASP A 120 -20.20 -10.21 1.69
CA ASP A 120 -20.66 -10.44 3.07
C ASP A 120 -20.09 -11.74 3.67
N ARG A 121 -19.17 -12.40 2.94
CA ARG A 121 -18.46 -13.60 3.42
C ARG A 121 -17.20 -13.23 4.21
N PRO A 122 -16.80 -14.04 5.20
CA PRO A 122 -15.54 -13.83 5.94
C PRO A 122 -14.31 -13.88 5.03
N THR A 123 -13.34 -13.03 5.30
CA THR A 123 -12.08 -13.00 4.53
C THR A 123 -11.29 -14.29 4.64
N ALA A 124 -11.46 -15.05 5.73
CA ALA A 124 -10.82 -16.35 5.95
C ALA A 124 -11.20 -17.42 4.91
N GLU A 125 -12.37 -17.30 4.29
CA GLU A 125 -12.84 -18.24 3.27
C GLU A 125 -12.13 -18.09 1.93
N PHE A 126 -11.32 -17.04 1.77
CA PHE A 126 -10.67 -16.71 0.52
C PHE A 126 -9.20 -17.11 0.50
N SER A 127 -8.73 -17.60 -0.65
CA SER A 127 -7.31 -17.90 -0.85
C SER A 127 -6.44 -16.65 -0.79
N GLY A 128 -5.12 -16.83 -0.64
CA GLY A 128 -4.17 -15.73 -0.58
C GLY A 128 -4.26 -14.75 -1.77
N GLY A 129 -4.50 -15.26 -2.97
CA GLY A 129 -4.68 -14.43 -4.16
C GLY A 129 -5.93 -13.54 -4.09
N TRP A 130 -7.04 -14.05 -3.57
CA TRP A 130 -8.26 -13.28 -3.35
C TRP A 130 -8.09 -12.26 -2.23
N ARG A 131 -7.42 -12.65 -1.15
CA ARG A 131 -7.07 -11.73 -0.04
C ARG A 131 -6.18 -10.58 -0.53
N MET A 132 -5.25 -10.84 -1.49
CA MET A 132 -4.48 -9.79 -2.15
C MET A 132 -5.37 -8.81 -2.91
N ARG A 133 -6.40 -9.29 -3.57
CA ARG A 133 -7.35 -8.40 -4.27
C ARG A 133 -8.13 -7.51 -3.31
N ILE A 134 -8.45 -7.99 -2.10
CA ILE A 134 -9.08 -7.15 -1.06
C ILE A 134 -8.14 -6.01 -0.67
N GLU A 135 -6.86 -6.29 -0.40
CA GLU A 135 -5.87 -5.26 -0.08
C GLU A 135 -5.69 -4.26 -1.22
N LEU A 136 -5.63 -4.74 -2.46
CA LEU A 136 -5.56 -3.87 -3.62
C LEU A 136 -6.81 -3.01 -3.76
N ALA A 137 -8.00 -3.57 -3.51
CA ALA A 137 -9.25 -2.80 -3.50
C ALA A 137 -9.23 -1.69 -2.45
N LYS A 138 -8.70 -1.96 -1.24
CA LYS A 138 -8.51 -0.94 -0.20
C LYS A 138 -7.64 0.21 -0.69
N LEU A 139 -6.51 -0.08 -1.33
CA LEU A 139 -5.65 0.95 -1.92
C LEU A 139 -6.37 1.76 -3.00
N LEU A 140 -7.13 1.11 -3.88
CA LEU A 140 -7.91 1.81 -4.91
C LEU A 140 -8.98 2.71 -4.32
N LEU A 141 -9.62 2.30 -3.21
CA LEU A 141 -10.59 3.11 -2.49
C LEU A 141 -9.96 4.33 -1.80
N MET A 142 -8.73 4.18 -1.31
CA MET A 142 -7.94 5.26 -0.72
C MET A 142 -7.52 6.31 -1.74
N LYS A 143 -7.41 5.93 -3.02
CA LYS A 143 -6.99 6.82 -4.14
C LYS A 143 -5.68 7.56 -3.85
N PRO A 144 -4.59 6.88 -3.47
CA PRO A 144 -3.32 7.54 -3.23
C PRO A 144 -2.78 8.19 -4.51
N ASP A 145 -1.96 9.22 -4.34
CA ASP A 145 -1.32 9.92 -5.46
C ASP A 145 -0.16 9.09 -6.04
N VAL A 146 0.47 8.24 -5.19
CA VAL A 146 1.57 7.34 -5.53
C VAL A 146 1.34 5.95 -4.97
#